data_0cc22210f5a492e66096114ae167a6b8
#
_entry.id   0cc22210f5a492e66096114ae167a6b8
#
_cell.length_a   1.000
_cell.length_b   1.000
_cell.length_c   1.000
_cell.angle_alpha   90.00
_cell.angle_beta   90.00
_cell.angle_gamma   90.00
#
_symmetry.space_group_name_H-M   'P 1'
#
loop_
_entity.id
_entity.type
_entity.pdbx_description
1 polymer ?
#
loop_
_entity_poly.entity_id
_entity_poly.type
_entity_poly.pdbx_seq_one_letter_code
_entity_poly.pdbx_strand_id
1 'polypeptide(L)'
;MRILALYDIHGNIDALDAVLADPRAQDRDAVVVGGDAVPGAFAADVLDRLDALAEPTHWVRGNGEREVAAVDPDGAAPDPDDLPLVTATLNARALDPARVAALGALPLTLELDGVLFCHATPRSDEEMLTRLSPPDRYDDALAGVEQPLVVAGHTHQQHDHTTSAGVRFVNAGSVGLPYEGDGAARWLLVDNGEPRLMSTTYDHAAAGARILASGWPDTDSTAAAMTQLVEALEITELFESRTT
;
A
#
# COMPACT_ATOMS: atom_id res chain seq x y z
N MET A 1 3.34 22.02 3.36
CA MET A 1 2.99 20.95 4.30
C MET A 1 3.97 19.80 4.17
N ARG A 2 4.27 19.10 5.27
CA ARG A 2 5.11 17.90 5.28
C ARG A 2 4.24 16.67 5.53
N ILE A 3 4.07 15.81 4.52
CA ILE A 3 3.14 14.70 4.52
C ILE A 3 3.92 13.39 4.48
N LEU A 4 3.66 12.50 5.45
CA LEU A 4 4.13 11.12 5.43
C LEU A 4 3.11 10.26 4.68
N ALA A 5 3.49 9.68 3.55
CA ALA A 5 2.63 8.81 2.77
C ALA A 5 3.06 7.34 2.92
N LEU A 6 2.13 6.51 3.39
CA LEU A 6 2.27 5.10 3.70
C LEU A 6 1.32 4.30 2.80
N TYR A 7 1.86 3.35 2.04
CA TYR A 7 1.13 2.53 1.09
C TYR A 7 1.41 1.06 1.33
N ASP A 8 0.44 0.20 1.04
CA ASP A 8 0.63 -1.24 0.95
C ASP A 8 1.27 -1.82 2.23
N ILE A 9 0.65 -1.54 3.39
CA ILE A 9 1.16 -1.96 4.71
C ILE A 9 0.89 -3.46 4.94
N HIS A 10 -0.22 -3.98 4.39
CA HIS A 10 -0.57 -5.41 4.43
C HIS A 10 -0.42 -6.05 5.81
N GLY A 11 -0.91 -5.38 6.86
CA GLY A 11 -0.87 -5.91 8.21
C GLY A 11 0.54 -6.13 8.78
N ASN A 12 1.58 -5.57 8.18
CA ASN A 12 2.96 -5.67 8.68
C ASN A 12 3.24 -4.58 9.72
N ILE A 13 2.88 -4.87 10.96
CA ILE A 13 3.04 -3.93 12.07
C ILE A 13 4.51 -3.64 12.38
N ASP A 14 5.41 -4.59 12.17
CA ASP A 14 6.84 -4.42 12.44
C ASP A 14 7.46 -3.40 11.47
N ALA A 15 7.09 -3.47 10.20
CA ALA A 15 7.52 -2.51 9.18
C ALA A 15 6.93 -1.12 9.44
N LEU A 16 5.63 -1.04 9.77
CA LEU A 16 4.97 0.22 10.12
C LEU A 16 5.64 0.89 11.31
N ASP A 17 5.89 0.14 12.39
CA ASP A 17 6.54 0.66 13.60
C ASP A 17 7.94 1.19 13.31
N ALA A 18 8.71 0.48 12.46
CA ALA A 18 10.02 0.93 12.06
C ALA A 18 9.98 2.25 11.27
N VAL A 19 9.03 2.39 10.34
CA VAL A 19 8.85 3.65 9.60
C VAL A 19 8.42 4.77 10.54
N LEU A 20 7.44 4.53 11.42
CA LEU A 20 6.99 5.53 12.38
C LEU A 20 8.06 5.95 13.37
N ALA A 21 9.04 5.09 13.68
CA ALA A 21 10.18 5.38 14.53
C ALA A 21 11.35 6.05 13.78
N ASP A 22 11.34 6.07 12.45
CA ASP A 22 12.42 6.67 11.65
C ASP A 22 12.48 8.19 11.91
N PRO A 23 13.64 8.76 12.27
CA PRO A 23 13.77 10.19 12.51
C PRO A 23 13.36 11.06 11.33
N ARG A 24 13.49 10.54 10.09
CA ARG A 24 13.10 11.26 8.87
C ARG A 24 11.59 11.34 8.67
N ALA A 25 10.83 10.44 9.30
CA ALA A 25 9.37 10.43 9.32
C ALA A 25 8.77 11.32 10.42
N GLN A 26 9.62 11.89 11.30
CA GLN A 26 9.17 12.82 12.34
C GLN A 26 8.90 14.23 11.78
N ASP A 27 8.34 15.09 12.60
CA ASP A 27 7.99 16.49 12.25
C ASP A 27 7.06 16.60 11.03
N ARG A 28 6.20 15.59 10.81
CA ARG A 28 5.16 15.58 9.81
C ARG A 28 3.93 16.36 10.25
N ASP A 29 3.30 17.05 9.31
CA ASP A 29 2.05 17.80 9.55
C ASP A 29 0.81 16.89 9.39
N ALA A 30 0.92 15.85 8.56
CA ALA A 30 -0.15 14.90 8.27
C ALA A 30 0.41 13.53 7.83
N VAL A 31 -0.44 12.51 7.95
CA VAL A 31 -0.20 11.18 7.41
C VAL A 31 -1.25 10.88 6.34
N VAL A 32 -0.83 10.30 5.22
CA VAL A 32 -1.71 9.72 4.21
C VAL A 32 -1.49 8.21 4.18
N VAL A 33 -2.55 7.44 4.43
CA VAL A 33 -2.59 6.00 4.19
C VAL A 33 -3.17 5.79 2.80
N GLY A 34 -2.32 5.35 1.88
CA GLY A 34 -2.60 5.31 0.45
C GLY A 34 -3.27 4.02 -0.03
N GLY A 35 -3.91 3.29 0.86
CA GLY A 35 -4.57 2.02 0.59
C GLY A 35 -3.71 0.81 0.94
N ASP A 36 -4.37 -0.34 0.97
CA ASP A 36 -3.81 -1.65 1.31
C ASP A 36 -3.09 -1.69 2.66
N ALA A 37 -3.70 -1.05 3.69
CA ALA A 37 -3.33 -1.30 5.08
C ALA A 37 -3.75 -2.72 5.47
N VAL A 38 -4.81 -3.24 4.85
CA VAL A 38 -5.36 -4.58 4.94
C VAL A 38 -5.52 -5.17 3.51
N PRO A 39 -5.60 -6.51 3.31
CA PRO A 39 -5.52 -7.55 4.32
C PRO A 39 -4.10 -7.84 4.79
N GLY A 40 -3.98 -8.46 5.96
CA GLY A 40 -2.69 -8.91 6.49
C GLY A 40 -2.80 -9.51 7.89
N ALA A 41 -1.74 -10.20 8.32
CA ALA A 41 -1.72 -11.00 9.55
C ALA A 41 -2.02 -10.18 10.82
N PHE A 42 -1.54 -8.94 10.89
CA PHE A 42 -1.70 -8.04 12.03
C PHE A 42 -2.51 -6.78 11.62
N ALA A 43 -3.55 -6.97 10.79
CA ALA A 43 -4.39 -5.88 10.31
C ALA A 43 -4.99 -5.03 11.43
N ALA A 44 -5.52 -5.66 12.50
CA ALA A 44 -6.07 -4.95 13.65
C ALA A 44 -5.03 -4.07 14.34
N ASP A 45 -3.83 -4.61 14.57
CA ASP A 45 -2.72 -3.87 15.21
C ASP A 45 -2.26 -2.68 14.34
N VAL A 46 -2.20 -2.87 13.02
CA VAL A 46 -1.88 -1.79 12.05
C VAL A 46 -2.91 -0.69 12.11
N LEU A 47 -4.21 -1.03 12.03
CA LEU A 47 -5.29 -0.05 12.10
C LEU A 47 -5.30 0.69 13.44
N ASP A 48 -5.14 -0.01 14.55
CA ASP A 48 -5.06 0.61 15.89
C ASP A 48 -3.84 1.53 16.01
N ARG A 49 -2.70 1.16 15.41
CA ARG A 49 -1.51 2.00 15.40
C ARG A 49 -1.70 3.28 14.60
N LEU A 50 -2.37 3.20 13.44
CA LEU A 50 -2.68 4.36 12.60
C LEU A 50 -3.70 5.28 13.25
N ASP A 51 -4.73 4.71 13.91
CA ASP A 51 -5.75 5.46 14.65
C ASP A 51 -5.16 6.19 15.87
N ALA A 52 -4.05 5.69 16.44
CA ALA A 52 -3.39 6.27 17.59
C ALA A 52 -2.40 7.41 17.25
N LEU A 53 -2.22 7.75 15.97
CA LEU A 53 -1.36 8.85 15.56
C LEU A 53 -1.94 10.19 16.02
N ALA A 54 -1.07 11.08 16.47
CA ALA A 54 -1.48 12.41 16.93
C ALA A 54 -1.79 13.37 15.77
N GLU A 55 -1.16 13.15 14.63
CA GLU A 55 -1.32 13.97 13.44
C GLU A 55 -2.59 13.58 12.68
N PRO A 56 -3.20 14.50 11.93
CA PRO A 56 -4.30 14.19 11.03
C PRO A 56 -3.93 13.07 10.07
N THR A 57 -4.70 11.97 10.11
CA THR A 57 -4.50 10.83 9.24
C THR A 57 -5.62 10.78 8.20
N HIS A 58 -5.23 10.82 6.94
CA HIS A 58 -6.12 10.81 5.79
C HIS A 58 -5.97 9.47 5.06
N TRP A 59 -7.05 9.01 4.44
CA TRP A 59 -7.11 7.69 3.83
C TRP A 59 -7.62 7.74 2.41
N VAL A 60 -7.05 6.91 1.56
CA VAL A 60 -7.64 6.47 0.29
C VAL A 60 -7.83 4.95 0.34
N ARG A 61 -8.79 4.46 -0.42
CA ARG A 61 -9.11 3.04 -0.50
C ARG A 61 -8.19 2.35 -1.49
N GLY A 62 -7.55 1.26 -1.08
CA GLY A 62 -6.94 0.29 -1.97
C GLY A 62 -7.92 -0.84 -2.35
N ASN A 63 -7.47 -1.72 -3.24
CA ASN A 63 -8.24 -2.92 -3.56
C ASN A 63 -8.40 -3.82 -2.32
N GLY A 64 -7.41 -3.90 -1.45
CA GLY A 64 -7.48 -4.69 -0.22
C GLY A 64 -8.60 -4.27 0.71
N GLU A 65 -8.78 -2.97 0.98
CA GLU A 65 -9.91 -2.47 1.76
C GLU A 65 -11.25 -2.79 1.09
N ARG A 66 -11.35 -2.63 -0.23
CA ARG A 66 -12.56 -2.95 -1.00
C ARG A 66 -12.88 -4.45 -0.94
N GLU A 67 -11.89 -5.30 -1.10
CA GLU A 67 -12.03 -6.76 -1.06
C GLU A 67 -12.45 -7.23 0.32
N VAL A 68 -11.82 -6.76 1.39
CA VAL A 68 -12.22 -7.07 2.77
C VAL A 68 -13.68 -6.65 3.04
N ALA A 69 -14.07 -5.46 2.57
CA ALA A 69 -15.43 -4.94 2.79
C ALA A 69 -16.49 -5.64 1.92
N ALA A 70 -16.10 -6.25 0.81
CA ALA A 70 -17.02 -6.97 -0.08
C ALA A 70 -17.35 -8.39 0.40
N VAL A 71 -16.57 -8.94 1.34
CA VAL A 71 -16.78 -10.31 1.85
C VAL A 71 -17.97 -10.34 2.80
N ASP A 72 -18.83 -11.35 2.62
CA ASP A 72 -19.79 -11.77 3.66
C ASP A 72 -19.06 -12.59 4.74
N PRO A 73 -18.86 -12.05 5.96
CA PRO A 73 -18.10 -12.75 6.99
C PRO A 73 -18.78 -14.04 7.48
N ASP A 74 -20.10 -14.15 7.33
CA ASP A 74 -20.89 -15.31 7.68
C ASP A 74 -21.09 -16.28 6.50
N GLY A 75 -20.55 -15.93 5.33
CA GLY A 75 -20.64 -16.70 4.11
C GLY A 75 -19.87 -18.02 4.15
N ALA A 76 -19.99 -18.80 3.06
CA ALA A 76 -19.23 -20.03 2.89
C ALA A 76 -17.72 -19.76 2.91
N ALA A 77 -16.94 -20.76 3.34
CA ALA A 77 -15.48 -20.66 3.24
C ALA A 77 -15.07 -20.53 1.76
N PRO A 78 -14.12 -19.63 1.44
CA PRO A 78 -13.60 -19.49 0.09
C PRO A 78 -12.84 -20.73 -0.34
N ASP A 79 -12.60 -20.86 -1.65
CA ASP A 79 -11.67 -21.83 -2.18
C ASP A 79 -10.28 -21.58 -1.56
N PRO A 80 -9.63 -22.58 -0.95
CA PRO A 80 -8.32 -22.39 -0.32
C PRO A 80 -7.21 -22.00 -1.30
N ASP A 81 -7.41 -22.23 -2.60
CA ASP A 81 -6.47 -21.84 -3.65
C ASP A 81 -6.66 -20.36 -4.09
N ASP A 82 -7.78 -19.73 -3.70
CA ASP A 82 -8.01 -18.29 -3.90
C ASP A 82 -7.48 -17.48 -2.70
N LEU A 83 -6.17 -17.35 -2.62
CA LEU A 83 -5.49 -16.69 -1.50
C LEU A 83 -5.95 -15.25 -1.24
N PRO A 84 -6.15 -14.38 -2.26
CA PRO A 84 -6.69 -13.04 -2.04
C PRO A 84 -8.04 -13.09 -1.31
N LEU A 85 -8.98 -13.93 -1.76
CA LEU A 85 -10.30 -14.06 -1.12
C LEU A 85 -10.19 -14.69 0.27
N VAL A 86 -9.29 -15.66 0.48
CA VAL A 86 -9.02 -16.26 1.78
C VAL A 86 -8.55 -15.21 2.78
N THR A 87 -7.56 -14.41 2.42
CA THR A 87 -6.98 -13.38 3.31
C THR A 87 -7.98 -12.25 3.59
N ALA A 88 -8.72 -11.81 2.57
CA ALA A 88 -9.80 -10.83 2.76
C ALA A 88 -10.89 -11.36 3.71
N THR A 89 -11.29 -12.63 3.55
CA THR A 89 -12.31 -13.28 4.42
C THR A 89 -11.83 -13.34 5.87
N LEU A 90 -10.57 -13.65 6.10
CA LEU A 90 -10.04 -13.72 7.46
C LEU A 90 -10.04 -12.35 8.14
N ASN A 91 -9.63 -11.29 7.42
CA ASN A 91 -9.69 -9.95 7.97
C ASN A 91 -11.14 -9.48 8.17
N ALA A 92 -12.06 -9.75 7.23
CA ALA A 92 -13.47 -9.41 7.39
C ALA A 92 -14.09 -10.06 8.64
N ARG A 93 -13.64 -11.29 8.99
CA ARG A 93 -14.11 -12.01 10.19
C ARG A 93 -13.43 -11.57 11.49
N ALA A 94 -12.19 -11.10 11.41
CA ALA A 94 -11.38 -10.73 12.58
C ALA A 94 -11.60 -9.27 13.01
N LEU A 95 -11.92 -8.40 12.08
CA LEU A 95 -12.12 -6.97 12.34
C LEU A 95 -13.54 -6.66 12.81
N ASP A 96 -13.69 -5.57 13.56
CA ASP A 96 -15.01 -5.05 13.92
C ASP A 96 -15.81 -4.71 12.64
N PRO A 97 -17.09 -5.14 12.52
CA PRO A 97 -17.91 -4.89 11.34
C PRO A 97 -18.06 -3.41 10.98
N ALA A 98 -18.09 -2.51 11.96
CA ALA A 98 -18.16 -1.08 11.70
C ALA A 98 -16.85 -0.57 11.09
N ARG A 99 -15.70 -1.14 11.51
CA ARG A 99 -14.38 -0.83 10.91
C ARG A 99 -14.30 -1.35 9.48
N VAL A 100 -14.76 -2.57 9.20
CA VAL A 100 -14.83 -3.12 7.85
C VAL A 100 -15.69 -2.24 6.94
N ALA A 101 -16.88 -1.83 7.41
CA ALA A 101 -17.74 -0.92 6.66
C ALA A 101 -17.07 0.45 6.39
N ALA A 102 -16.34 0.99 7.37
CA ALA A 102 -15.60 2.25 7.22
C ALA A 102 -14.48 2.12 6.17
N LEU A 103 -13.73 1.00 6.15
CA LEU A 103 -12.70 0.73 5.14
C LEU A 103 -13.29 0.69 3.73
N GLY A 104 -14.42 0.01 3.53
CA GLY A 104 -15.10 -0.05 2.24
C GLY A 104 -15.65 1.31 1.75
N ALA A 105 -15.92 2.23 2.68
CA ALA A 105 -16.43 3.56 2.38
C ALA A 105 -15.33 4.62 2.12
N LEU A 106 -14.06 4.26 2.20
CA LEU A 106 -12.95 5.17 1.93
C LEU A 106 -12.99 5.70 0.48
N PRO A 107 -12.57 6.95 0.25
CA PRO A 107 -12.54 7.53 -1.08
C PRO A 107 -11.48 6.87 -1.97
N LEU A 108 -11.70 6.86 -3.27
CA LEU A 108 -10.73 6.39 -4.27
C LEU A 108 -9.54 7.34 -4.40
N THR A 109 -9.77 8.63 -4.21
CA THR A 109 -8.75 9.68 -4.32
C THR A 109 -8.88 10.70 -3.20
N LEU A 110 -7.78 11.34 -2.87
CA LEU A 110 -7.70 12.43 -1.90
C LEU A 110 -6.80 13.54 -2.45
N GLU A 111 -7.27 14.78 -2.42
CA GLU A 111 -6.41 15.94 -2.64
C GLU A 111 -5.99 16.54 -1.29
N LEU A 112 -4.69 16.71 -1.09
CA LEU A 112 -4.13 17.36 0.09
C LEU A 112 -2.91 18.20 -0.29
N ASP A 113 -2.91 19.49 0.05
CA ASP A 113 -1.83 20.45 -0.21
C ASP A 113 -1.40 20.50 -1.70
N GLY A 114 -2.38 20.37 -2.63
CA GLY A 114 -2.15 20.40 -4.07
C GLY A 114 -1.56 19.11 -4.66
N VAL A 115 -1.52 18.04 -3.88
CA VAL A 115 -1.10 16.69 -4.30
C VAL A 115 -2.34 15.78 -4.36
N LEU A 116 -2.45 15.01 -5.43
CA LEU A 116 -3.48 13.99 -5.59
C LEU A 116 -2.92 12.64 -5.12
N PHE A 117 -3.59 12.02 -4.15
CA PHE A 117 -3.28 10.68 -3.64
C PHE A 117 -4.34 9.70 -4.14
N CYS A 118 -3.91 8.55 -4.63
CA CYS A 118 -4.75 7.42 -5.02
C CYS A 118 -4.00 6.12 -4.69
N HIS A 119 -4.70 4.96 -4.72
CA HIS A 119 -4.00 3.71 -4.48
C HIS A 119 -3.18 3.27 -5.71
N ALA A 120 -3.83 3.07 -6.85
CA ALA A 120 -3.18 2.65 -8.09
C ALA A 120 -3.17 3.79 -9.12
N THR A 121 -4.35 4.20 -9.61
CA THR A 121 -4.52 5.38 -10.47
C THR A 121 -5.71 6.22 -9.99
N PRO A 122 -5.87 7.46 -10.44
CA PRO A 122 -7.02 8.29 -10.04
C PRO A 122 -8.39 7.70 -10.40
N ARG A 123 -8.44 6.77 -11.36
CA ARG A 123 -9.66 6.14 -11.87
C ARG A 123 -9.87 4.70 -11.40
N SER A 124 -8.87 4.06 -10.80
CA SER A 124 -8.93 2.65 -10.43
C SER A 124 -8.01 2.33 -9.24
N ASP A 125 -8.47 1.46 -8.34
CA ASP A 125 -7.67 0.89 -7.26
C ASP A 125 -6.92 -0.40 -7.65
N GLU A 126 -6.96 -0.79 -8.94
CA GLU A 126 -6.31 -2.01 -9.48
C GLU A 126 -5.46 -1.77 -10.72
N GLU A 127 -5.57 -0.61 -11.38
CA GLU A 127 -4.84 -0.34 -12.62
C GLU A 127 -3.33 -0.22 -12.37
N MET A 128 -2.56 -1.12 -12.94
CA MET A 128 -1.12 -1.19 -12.69
C MET A 128 -0.33 -0.24 -13.58
N LEU A 129 0.43 0.66 -12.95
CA LEU A 129 1.50 1.44 -13.57
C LEU A 129 2.83 1.02 -12.95
N THR A 130 3.71 0.45 -13.77
CA THR A 130 5.00 -0.08 -13.33
C THR A 130 6.17 0.69 -13.93
N ARG A 131 7.38 0.43 -13.47
CA ARG A 131 8.62 1.01 -14.05
C ARG A 131 8.79 0.75 -15.55
N LEU A 132 8.15 -0.31 -16.08
CA LEU A 132 8.23 -0.74 -17.48
C LEU A 132 7.02 -0.29 -18.30
N SER A 133 6.00 0.27 -17.66
CA SER A 133 4.81 0.76 -18.37
C SER A 133 5.19 1.83 -19.40
N PRO A 134 4.70 1.74 -20.64
CA PRO A 134 5.01 2.71 -21.67
C PRO A 134 4.43 4.09 -21.31
N PRO A 135 5.06 5.19 -21.77
CA PRO A 135 4.65 6.56 -21.42
C PRO A 135 3.18 6.89 -21.74
N ASP A 136 2.63 6.36 -22.83
CA ASP A 136 1.25 6.57 -23.24
C ASP A 136 0.23 5.95 -22.26
N ARG A 137 0.60 4.88 -21.53
CA ARG A 137 -0.25 4.33 -20.47
C ARG A 137 -0.35 5.29 -19.28
N TYR A 138 0.75 5.95 -18.92
CA TYR A 138 0.74 7.01 -17.89
C TYR A 138 -0.08 8.21 -18.35
N ASP A 139 0.09 8.64 -19.60
CA ASP A 139 -0.65 9.76 -20.18
C ASP A 139 -2.17 9.49 -20.18
N ASP A 140 -2.58 8.25 -20.49
CA ASP A 140 -3.99 7.84 -20.47
C ASP A 140 -4.54 7.73 -19.04
N ALA A 141 -3.81 7.11 -18.13
CA ALA A 141 -4.25 6.90 -16.75
C ALA A 141 -4.38 8.22 -15.97
N LEU A 142 -3.59 9.22 -16.31
CA LEU A 142 -3.56 10.54 -15.65
C LEU A 142 -4.26 11.62 -16.48
N ALA A 143 -4.99 11.25 -17.53
CA ALA A 143 -5.70 12.21 -18.36
C ALA A 143 -6.73 13.02 -17.55
N GLY A 144 -6.65 14.34 -17.62
CA GLY A 144 -7.56 15.26 -16.92
C GLY A 144 -7.19 15.54 -15.45
N VAL A 145 -6.08 15.01 -14.96
CA VAL A 145 -5.53 15.39 -13.63
C VAL A 145 -4.99 16.81 -13.70
N GLU A 146 -5.42 17.65 -12.77
CA GLU A 146 -5.01 19.07 -12.69
C GLU A 146 -3.84 19.29 -11.71
N GLN A 147 -3.65 18.38 -10.74
CA GLN A 147 -2.58 18.44 -9.75
C GLN A 147 -1.24 18.13 -10.40
N PRO A 148 -0.17 18.87 -10.08
CA PRO A 148 1.15 18.66 -10.67
C PRO A 148 1.82 17.35 -10.19
N LEU A 149 1.35 16.79 -9.07
CA LEU A 149 1.87 15.58 -8.46
C LEU A 149 0.74 14.61 -8.11
N VAL A 150 0.89 13.36 -8.57
CA VAL A 150 0.08 12.20 -8.16
C VAL A 150 0.99 11.24 -7.39
N VAL A 151 0.54 10.81 -6.21
CA VAL A 151 1.21 9.81 -5.39
C VAL A 151 0.36 8.56 -5.33
N ALA A 152 0.98 7.40 -5.60
CA ALA A 152 0.32 6.10 -5.65
C ALA A 152 1.19 4.98 -5.03
N GLY A 153 0.66 3.75 -5.00
CA GLY A 153 1.28 2.52 -4.53
C GLY A 153 0.94 1.33 -5.43
N HIS A 154 0.33 0.28 -4.85
CA HIS A 154 -0.26 -0.90 -5.50
C HIS A 154 0.75 -1.88 -6.13
N THR A 155 1.76 -1.39 -6.85
CA THR A 155 2.78 -2.27 -7.46
C THR A 155 3.96 -2.55 -6.55
N HIS A 156 3.97 -2.04 -5.32
CA HIS A 156 4.95 -2.25 -4.26
C HIS A 156 6.40 -1.89 -4.63
N GLN A 157 6.58 -1.10 -5.68
CA GLN A 157 7.90 -0.69 -6.19
C GLN A 157 7.98 0.80 -6.38
N GLN A 158 8.99 1.43 -5.78
CA GLN A 158 9.21 2.87 -5.92
C GLN A 158 9.61 3.23 -7.35
N HIS A 159 8.92 4.17 -7.96
CA HIS A 159 9.32 4.77 -9.22
C HIS A 159 8.71 6.17 -9.40
N ASP A 160 9.22 6.87 -10.39
CA ASP A 160 8.91 8.28 -10.67
C ASP A 160 8.83 8.45 -12.18
N HIS A 161 7.72 8.98 -12.68
CA HIS A 161 7.46 9.21 -14.09
C HIS A 161 6.80 10.58 -14.28
N THR A 162 7.13 11.27 -15.36
CA THR A 162 6.45 12.52 -15.73
C THR A 162 5.74 12.34 -17.06
N THR A 163 4.44 12.59 -17.09
CA THR A 163 3.62 12.52 -18.29
C THR A 163 3.97 13.59 -19.31
N SER A 164 3.50 13.42 -20.54
CA SER A 164 3.64 14.43 -21.60
C SER A 164 2.96 15.75 -21.26
N ALA A 165 1.91 15.71 -20.42
CA ALA A 165 1.21 16.88 -19.89
C ALA A 165 1.92 17.56 -18.71
N GLY A 166 3.02 16.99 -18.20
CA GLY A 166 3.80 17.54 -17.11
C GLY A 166 3.31 17.13 -15.71
N VAL A 167 2.36 16.21 -15.60
CA VAL A 167 1.94 15.62 -14.32
C VAL A 167 3.00 14.61 -13.88
N ARG A 168 3.53 14.76 -12.67
CA ARG A 168 4.49 13.83 -12.07
C ARG A 168 3.74 12.74 -11.32
N PHE A 169 3.98 11.48 -11.65
CA PHE A 169 3.48 10.31 -10.96
C PHE A 169 4.60 9.69 -10.13
N VAL A 170 4.36 9.47 -8.84
CA VAL A 170 5.34 8.85 -7.95
C VAL A 170 4.69 7.70 -7.20
N ASN A 171 5.22 6.50 -7.40
CA ASN A 171 4.85 5.33 -6.62
C ASN A 171 5.68 5.29 -5.33
N ALA A 172 5.01 5.26 -4.18
CA ALA A 172 5.64 5.27 -2.87
C ALA A 172 6.33 3.94 -2.51
N GLY A 173 6.06 2.88 -3.26
CA GLY A 173 6.43 1.51 -2.89
C GLY A 173 5.54 0.98 -1.77
N SER A 174 5.94 -0.09 -1.11
CA SER A 174 5.19 -0.74 -0.05
C SER A 174 5.92 -0.68 1.29
N VAL A 175 5.18 -0.33 2.34
CA VAL A 175 5.70 -0.40 3.71
C VAL A 175 5.87 -1.86 4.15
N GLY A 176 4.85 -2.68 3.92
CA GLY A 176 4.77 -4.01 4.50
C GLY A 176 5.23 -5.15 3.62
N LEU A 177 5.15 -4.99 2.29
CA LEU A 177 5.44 -6.06 1.32
C LEU A 177 6.22 -5.51 0.09
N PRO A 178 7.40 -4.92 0.29
CA PRO A 178 8.17 -4.32 -0.81
C PRO A 178 8.73 -5.38 -1.77
N TYR A 179 8.67 -5.08 -3.08
CA TYR A 179 9.28 -5.90 -4.14
C TYR A 179 10.52 -5.20 -4.71
N GLU A 180 11.46 -4.84 -3.82
CA GLU A 180 12.66 -4.06 -4.16
C GLU A 180 13.97 -4.87 -3.98
N GLY A 181 13.88 -6.14 -3.58
CA GLY A 181 15.03 -7.02 -3.45
C GLY A 181 15.88 -6.85 -2.19
N ASP A 182 15.52 -5.97 -1.26
CA ASP A 182 16.30 -5.75 -0.02
C ASP A 182 15.48 -5.83 1.27
N GLY A 183 14.15 -6.03 1.16
CA GLY A 183 13.23 -6.18 2.29
C GLY A 183 13.03 -4.93 3.15
N ALA A 184 13.59 -3.77 2.77
CA ALA A 184 13.38 -2.54 3.51
C ALA A 184 11.99 -1.95 3.24
N ALA A 185 11.29 -1.50 4.28
CA ALA A 185 10.03 -0.80 4.15
C ALA A 185 10.18 0.45 3.26
N ARG A 186 9.28 0.61 2.29
CA ARG A 186 9.26 1.75 1.36
C ARG A 186 8.15 2.72 1.73
N TRP A 187 8.45 4.00 1.69
CA TRP A 187 7.50 5.06 2.01
C TRP A 187 7.88 6.36 1.29
N LEU A 188 7.00 7.34 1.33
CA LEU A 188 7.22 8.62 0.68
C LEU A 188 7.07 9.76 1.69
N LEU A 189 7.92 10.75 1.57
CA LEU A 189 7.77 12.04 2.23
C LEU A 189 7.49 13.10 1.17
N VAL A 190 6.35 13.78 1.26
CA VAL A 190 6.09 14.97 0.47
C VAL A 190 6.41 16.19 1.34
N ASP A 191 7.37 17.00 0.92
CA ASP A 191 7.81 18.19 1.67
C ASP A 191 7.61 19.43 0.80
N ASN A 192 6.58 20.22 1.13
CA ASN A 192 6.18 21.40 0.34
C ASN A 192 5.96 21.08 -1.17
N GLY A 193 5.27 19.99 -1.45
CA GLY A 193 4.97 19.52 -2.81
C GLY A 193 6.08 18.72 -3.48
N GLU A 194 7.26 18.58 -2.86
CA GLU A 194 8.37 17.80 -3.40
C GLU A 194 8.38 16.39 -2.83
N PRO A 195 8.17 15.33 -3.66
CA PRO A 195 8.21 13.94 -3.23
C PRO A 195 9.64 13.45 -3.04
N ARG A 196 9.87 12.71 -1.96
CA ARG A 196 11.13 12.03 -1.65
C ARG A 196 10.86 10.57 -1.35
N LEU A 197 11.37 9.68 -2.19
CA LEU A 197 11.33 8.24 -1.98
C LEU A 197 12.25 7.87 -0.83
N MET A 198 11.70 7.16 0.15
CA MET A 198 12.37 6.82 1.40
C MET A 198 12.36 5.31 1.63
N SER A 199 13.32 4.83 2.39
CA SER A 199 13.36 3.44 2.86
C SER A 199 13.84 3.37 4.30
N THR A 200 13.30 2.40 5.04
CA THR A 200 13.67 2.12 6.43
C THR A 200 13.93 0.63 6.59
N THR A 201 15.11 0.27 7.10
CA THR A 201 15.42 -1.12 7.41
C THR A 201 14.79 -1.53 8.74
N TYR A 202 14.31 -2.78 8.81
CA TYR A 202 13.78 -3.39 10.03
C TYR A 202 14.17 -4.87 10.06
N ASP A 203 13.90 -5.57 11.16
CA ASP A 203 14.16 -7.01 11.26
C ASP A 203 13.04 -7.79 10.54
N HIS A 204 13.12 -7.82 9.19
CA HIS A 204 12.16 -8.53 8.35
C HIS A 204 12.17 -10.05 8.57
N ALA A 205 13.29 -10.63 9.05
CA ALA A 205 13.34 -12.04 9.41
C ALA A 205 12.50 -12.33 10.67
N ALA A 206 12.58 -11.46 11.67
CA ALA A 206 11.73 -11.56 12.86
C ALA A 206 10.26 -11.30 12.53
N ALA A 207 9.96 -10.34 11.67
CA ALA A 207 8.60 -10.07 11.19
C ALA A 207 8.00 -11.28 10.47
N GLY A 208 8.74 -11.88 9.54
CA GLY A 208 8.32 -13.11 8.86
C GLY A 208 8.09 -14.27 9.84
N ALA A 209 8.96 -14.46 10.84
CA ALA A 209 8.78 -15.48 11.86
C ALA A 209 7.51 -15.23 12.72
N ARG A 210 7.17 -13.97 13.02
CA ARG A 210 5.91 -13.64 13.71
C ARG A 210 4.68 -13.97 12.87
N ILE A 211 4.71 -13.68 11.58
CA ILE A 211 3.61 -14.02 10.65
C ILE A 211 3.44 -15.54 10.59
N LEU A 212 4.51 -16.30 10.43
CA LEU A 212 4.47 -17.77 10.47
C LEU A 212 3.88 -18.30 11.78
N ALA A 213 4.24 -17.70 12.91
CA ALA A 213 3.75 -18.11 14.22
C ALA A 213 2.29 -17.70 14.49
N SER A 214 1.72 -16.74 13.74
CA SER A 214 0.35 -16.25 13.92
C SER A 214 -0.71 -17.22 13.43
N GLY A 215 -0.34 -18.21 12.61
CA GLY A 215 -1.28 -19.11 11.94
C GLY A 215 -2.02 -18.43 10.78
N TRP A 216 -1.55 -17.28 10.32
CA TRP A 216 -2.07 -16.62 9.13
C TRP A 216 -1.94 -17.55 7.91
N PRO A 217 -2.99 -17.75 7.12
CA PRO A 217 -2.90 -18.57 5.92
C PRO A 217 -1.94 -17.93 4.94
N ASP A 218 -1.38 -18.74 4.08
CA ASP A 218 -0.32 -18.31 3.17
C ASP A 218 0.93 -17.74 3.89
N THR A 219 1.13 -18.15 5.15
CA THR A 219 2.29 -17.71 5.94
C THR A 219 3.61 -18.00 5.24
N ASP A 220 3.69 -19.13 4.52
CA ASP A 220 4.92 -19.50 3.82
C ASP A 220 5.25 -18.56 2.65
N SER A 221 4.28 -18.15 1.83
CA SER A 221 4.53 -17.22 0.72
C SER A 221 4.63 -15.76 1.20
N THR A 222 3.82 -15.34 2.16
CA THR A 222 3.93 -14.00 2.76
C THR A 222 5.25 -13.84 3.51
N ALA A 223 5.62 -14.82 4.34
CA ALA A 223 6.90 -14.80 5.04
C ALA A 223 8.07 -14.91 4.06
N ALA A 224 7.93 -15.70 2.98
CA ALA A 224 8.93 -15.78 1.92
C ALA A 224 9.10 -14.46 1.18
N ALA A 225 8.02 -13.76 0.85
CA ALA A 225 8.09 -12.44 0.23
C ALA A 225 8.78 -11.40 1.11
N MET A 226 8.63 -11.51 2.44
CA MET A 226 9.34 -10.66 3.40
C MET A 226 10.80 -11.07 3.62
N THR A 227 11.15 -12.35 3.48
CA THR A 227 12.48 -12.87 3.78
C THR A 227 13.30 -13.25 2.55
N GLN A 228 12.63 -13.62 1.45
CA GLN A 228 13.26 -13.86 0.16
C GLN A 228 13.26 -12.56 -0.62
N LEU A 229 14.44 -12.08 -0.91
CA LEU A 229 14.65 -10.89 -1.73
C LEU A 229 14.17 -11.19 -3.15
N VAL A 230 12.90 -10.87 -3.45
CA VAL A 230 12.34 -11.04 -4.79
C VAL A 230 13.01 -10.04 -5.71
N GLU A 231 13.57 -10.52 -6.81
CA GLU A 231 14.19 -9.63 -7.79
C GLU A 231 13.13 -8.68 -8.39
N ALA A 232 13.36 -7.39 -8.21
CA ALA A 232 12.41 -6.34 -8.56
C ALA A 232 11.95 -6.43 -10.03
N LEU A 233 12.85 -6.82 -10.93
CA LEU A 233 12.56 -6.93 -12.36
C LEU A 233 11.59 -8.07 -12.66
N GLU A 234 11.75 -9.24 -12.05
CA GLU A 234 10.88 -10.40 -12.27
C GLU A 234 9.42 -10.09 -11.91
N ILE A 235 9.20 -9.39 -10.79
CA ILE A 235 7.87 -8.97 -10.39
C ILE A 235 7.30 -7.90 -11.33
N THR A 236 8.13 -6.96 -11.77
CA THR A 236 7.69 -5.94 -12.73
C THR A 236 7.23 -6.57 -14.06
N GLU A 237 7.99 -7.53 -14.59
CA GLU A 237 7.64 -8.27 -15.81
C GLU A 237 6.35 -9.08 -15.63
N LEU A 238 6.17 -9.70 -14.46
CA LEU A 238 4.94 -10.42 -14.11
C LEU A 238 3.72 -9.47 -14.11
N PHE A 239 3.83 -8.30 -13.50
CA PHE A 239 2.75 -7.29 -13.49
C PHE A 239 2.43 -6.79 -14.90
N GLU A 240 3.44 -6.45 -15.70
CA GLU A 240 3.24 -6.05 -17.10
C GLU A 240 2.54 -7.13 -17.93
N SER A 241 2.81 -8.41 -17.67
CA SER A 241 2.14 -9.51 -18.37
C SER A 241 0.65 -9.62 -18.06
N ARG A 242 0.18 -9.01 -16.97
CA ARG A 242 -1.23 -9.02 -16.52
C ARG A 242 -2.00 -7.78 -16.95
N THR A 243 -1.33 -6.77 -17.51
CA THR A 243 -1.95 -5.50 -17.94
C THR A 243 -2.40 -5.48 -19.40
N THR A 244 -2.31 -6.60 -20.13
CA THR A 244 -2.71 -6.75 -21.55
C THR A 244 -4.10 -7.32 -21.70
#